data_36793d8c7d002ea9cc6ff43138511b8a
#
_entry.id   36793d8c7d002ea9cc6ff43138511b8a
#
_cell.length_a   1.000
_cell.length_b   1.000
_cell.length_c   1.000
_cell.angle_alpha   90.00
_cell.angle_beta   90.00
_cell.angle_gamma   90.00
#
_symmetry.space_group_name_H-M   'P 1'
#
loop_
_entity.id
_entity.type
_entity.pdbx_description
1 polymer ?
#
loop_
_entity_poly.entity_id
_entity_poly.type
_entity_poly.pdbx_seq_one_letter_code
_entity_poly.pdbx_strand_id
1 'polypeptide(L)'
;MSEKIQSAKSGHRRYSKLVTETNARAASRGMLYGVGFKKGDFQKSQVGIASTWGTVTPCNMHINDLAEHAARGVRKSKGMPLTFGTITVSDGISMGTEGMKYSLVSREVIADSIETVVGCQSYDGLIAVSYTHLTLPTILIV
;
A
#
# COMPACT_ATOMS: atom_id res chain seq x y z
N MET A 1 -13.88 36.06 12.85
CA MET A 1 -13.18 36.23 11.56
C MET A 1 -12.08 35.20 11.43
N SER A 2 -12.43 33.91 11.19
CA SER A 2 -11.43 32.81 11.06
C SER A 2 -11.97 31.51 10.45
N GLU A 3 -12.90 31.56 9.49
CA GLU A 3 -13.50 30.33 8.93
C GLU A 3 -13.32 30.15 7.41
N LYS A 4 -12.46 30.91 6.75
CA LYS A 4 -12.38 30.91 5.27
C LYS A 4 -11.13 30.27 4.66
N ILE A 5 -10.23 29.60 5.41
CA ILE A 5 -8.97 29.10 4.84
C ILE A 5 -8.92 27.58 4.65
N GLN A 6 -9.94 26.83 5.03
CA GLN A 6 -9.87 25.35 5.02
C GLN A 6 -10.53 24.64 3.84
N SER A 7 -11.17 25.32 2.92
CA SER A 7 -12.01 24.65 1.90
C SER A 7 -11.28 24.22 0.61
N ALA A 8 -10.03 24.61 0.37
CA ALA A 8 -9.42 24.46 -0.95
C ALA A 8 -8.43 23.27 -1.13
N LYS A 9 -8.21 22.42 -0.13
CA LYS A 9 -7.16 21.36 -0.19
C LYS A 9 -7.65 19.93 0.11
N SER A 10 -8.93 19.68 0.23
CA SER A 10 -9.43 18.34 0.64
C SER A 10 -9.71 17.38 -0.52
N GLY A 11 -9.48 17.73 -1.77
CA GLY A 11 -9.88 16.94 -2.94
C GLY A 11 -9.21 15.57 -3.07
N HIS A 12 -8.05 15.37 -2.46
CA HIS A 12 -7.27 14.13 -2.61
C HIS A 12 -7.31 13.18 -1.40
N ARG A 13 -7.94 13.59 -0.30
CA ARG A 13 -8.09 12.77 0.92
C ARG A 13 -9.55 12.32 1.08
N ARG A 14 -9.93 11.32 0.31
CA ARG A 14 -11.30 10.83 0.33
C ARG A 14 -11.57 9.88 1.50
N TYR A 15 -10.66 8.96 1.73
CA TYR A 15 -10.83 7.86 2.68
C TYR A 15 -9.99 8.04 3.95
N SER A 16 -8.74 8.46 3.85
CA SER A 16 -7.82 8.56 4.99
C SER A 16 -8.29 9.54 6.07
N LYS A 17 -9.14 10.51 5.72
CA LYS A 17 -9.80 11.37 6.70
C LYS A 17 -10.70 10.61 7.69
N LEU A 18 -11.27 9.47 7.28
CA LEU A 18 -12.12 8.65 8.13
C LEU A 18 -11.38 8.11 9.36
N VAL A 19 -10.08 7.90 9.23
CA VAL A 19 -9.22 7.37 10.29
C VAL A 19 -8.32 8.42 10.95
N THR A 20 -8.27 9.64 10.42
CA THR A 20 -7.34 10.68 10.90
C THR A 20 -8.02 11.96 11.39
N GLU A 21 -9.23 12.26 10.94
CA GLU A 21 -9.96 13.47 11.36
C GLU A 21 -10.84 13.22 12.58
N THR A 22 -11.23 14.27 13.25
CA THR A 22 -12.04 14.33 14.46
C THR A 22 -11.31 13.89 15.75
N ASN A 23 -11.85 14.34 16.89
CA ASN A 23 -11.31 13.96 18.22
C ASN A 23 -11.48 12.47 18.50
N ALA A 24 -12.51 11.83 17.99
CA ALA A 24 -12.75 10.39 18.13
C ALA A 24 -11.63 9.52 17.51
N ARG A 25 -10.81 10.09 16.62
CA ARG A 25 -9.68 9.39 15.97
C ARG A 25 -8.32 9.68 16.64
N ALA A 26 -8.31 10.15 17.87
CA ALA A 26 -7.07 10.40 18.61
C ALA A 26 -6.22 9.13 18.76
N ALA A 27 -6.83 8.00 19.09
CA ALA A 27 -6.14 6.70 19.20
C ALA A 27 -5.52 6.26 17.87
N SER A 28 -6.26 6.38 16.78
CA SER A 28 -5.77 6.09 15.42
C SER A 28 -4.55 6.95 15.07
N ARG A 29 -4.62 8.25 15.33
CA ARG A 29 -3.46 9.15 15.13
C ARG A 29 -2.28 8.75 16.02
N GLY A 30 -2.52 8.32 17.26
CA GLY A 30 -1.48 7.80 18.15
C GLY A 30 -0.73 6.63 17.54
N MET A 31 -1.46 5.66 16.96
CA MET A 31 -0.85 4.53 16.27
C MET A 31 -0.05 4.98 15.03
N LEU A 32 -0.57 5.93 14.26
CA LEU A 32 0.13 6.47 13.08
C LEU A 32 1.40 7.25 13.47
N TYR A 33 1.44 7.95 14.60
CA TYR A 33 2.68 8.50 15.13
C TYR A 33 3.71 7.41 15.40
N GLY A 34 3.30 6.24 15.89
CA GLY A 34 4.18 5.11 16.15
C GLY A 34 4.86 4.54 14.89
N VAL A 35 4.23 4.70 13.72
CA VAL A 35 4.84 4.33 12.42
C VAL A 35 5.50 5.50 11.70
N GLY A 36 5.76 6.59 12.40
CA GLY A 36 6.59 7.70 11.93
C GLY A 36 5.85 8.90 11.35
N PHE A 37 4.52 8.97 11.45
CA PHE A 37 3.80 10.17 11.06
C PHE A 37 4.19 11.38 11.92
N LYS A 38 4.19 12.54 11.30
CA LYS A 38 4.33 13.84 11.96
C LYS A 38 3.02 14.60 11.84
N LYS A 39 2.81 15.63 12.65
CA LYS A 39 1.56 16.43 12.68
C LYS A 39 1.10 16.88 11.29
N GLY A 40 2.00 17.26 10.40
CA GLY A 40 1.68 17.71 9.03
C GLY A 40 1.30 16.57 8.08
N ASP A 41 1.62 15.32 8.41
CA ASP A 41 1.37 14.18 7.53
C ASP A 41 -0.10 13.77 7.52
N PHE A 42 -0.83 14.09 8.58
CA PHE A 42 -2.28 13.87 8.64
C PHE A 42 -3.09 14.69 7.63
N GLN A 43 -2.46 15.65 6.97
CA GLN A 43 -3.09 16.44 5.89
C GLN A 43 -2.75 15.93 4.49
N LYS A 44 -1.93 14.87 4.39
CA LYS A 44 -1.52 14.25 3.13
C LYS A 44 -2.41 13.07 2.79
N SER A 45 -2.62 12.82 1.49
CA SER A 45 -3.24 11.57 1.04
C SER A 45 -2.36 10.39 1.43
N GLN A 46 -2.97 9.35 1.98
CA GLN A 46 -2.31 8.11 2.35
C GLN A 46 -2.38 7.13 1.18
N VAL A 47 -1.21 6.69 0.72
CA VAL A 47 -1.09 5.77 -0.41
C VAL A 47 -0.48 4.47 0.07
N GLY A 48 -1.25 3.39 -0.02
CA GLY A 48 -0.77 2.05 0.24
C GLY A 48 0.21 1.61 -0.84
N ILE A 49 1.30 0.94 -0.44
CA ILE A 49 2.23 0.30 -1.36
C ILE A 49 2.25 -1.17 -1.00
N ALA A 50 1.52 -1.97 -1.76
CA ALA A 50 1.49 -3.42 -1.60
C ALA A 50 2.73 -4.02 -2.26
N SER A 51 3.52 -4.78 -1.50
CA SER A 51 4.75 -5.39 -1.96
C SER A 51 4.67 -6.91 -1.87
N THR A 52 4.96 -7.60 -2.96
CA THR A 52 5.12 -9.05 -2.98
C THR A 52 6.57 -9.48 -2.73
N TRP A 53 7.37 -8.64 -2.07
CA TRP A 53 8.75 -8.94 -1.75
C TRP A 53 8.86 -10.23 -0.93
N GLY A 54 9.90 -11.00 -1.21
CA GLY A 54 10.25 -12.17 -0.43
C GLY A 54 11.53 -12.81 -0.93
N THR A 55 12.21 -13.53 -0.05
CA THR A 55 13.42 -14.29 -0.38
C THR A 55 13.12 -15.74 -0.77
N VAL A 56 11.84 -16.10 -0.85
CA VAL A 56 11.37 -17.44 -1.20
C VAL A 56 11.50 -17.75 -2.70
N THR A 57 11.70 -16.72 -3.51
CA THR A 57 11.91 -16.85 -4.96
C THR A 57 12.83 -15.72 -5.46
N PRO A 58 13.76 -16.02 -6.38
CA PRO A 58 14.65 -14.99 -6.93
C PRO A 58 13.90 -13.89 -7.68
N CYS A 59 12.74 -14.20 -8.22
CA CYS A 59 11.92 -13.24 -8.96
C CYS A 59 11.46 -12.05 -8.09
N ASN A 60 11.30 -12.24 -6.78
CA ASN A 60 10.74 -11.25 -5.88
C ASN A 60 11.78 -10.56 -4.97
N MET A 61 13.04 -10.94 -5.05
CA MET A 61 14.08 -10.39 -4.17
C MET A 61 14.29 -8.89 -4.33
N HIS A 62 14.14 -8.36 -5.55
CA HIS A 62 14.34 -6.94 -5.87
C HIS A 62 13.07 -6.08 -5.68
N ILE A 63 11.93 -6.68 -5.37
CA ILE A 63 10.65 -5.98 -5.25
C ILE A 63 10.66 -4.95 -4.13
N ASN A 64 11.44 -5.17 -3.06
CA ASN A 64 11.57 -4.20 -1.99
C ASN A 64 12.19 -2.87 -2.45
N ASP A 65 13.19 -2.92 -3.32
CA ASP A 65 13.82 -1.73 -3.86
C ASP A 65 12.82 -0.94 -4.72
N LEU A 66 12.00 -1.65 -5.51
CA LEU A 66 10.95 -1.02 -6.31
C LEU A 66 9.86 -0.38 -5.41
N ALA A 67 9.49 -1.05 -4.32
CA ALA A 67 8.53 -0.51 -3.36
C ALA A 67 9.08 0.78 -2.71
N GLU A 68 10.36 0.84 -2.39
CA GLU A 68 10.99 2.05 -1.88
C GLU A 68 11.04 3.17 -2.92
N HIS A 69 11.29 2.84 -4.20
CA HIS A 69 11.21 3.82 -5.28
C HIS A 69 9.80 4.39 -5.42
N ALA A 70 8.76 3.55 -5.35
CA ALA A 70 7.36 3.97 -5.32
C ALA A 70 7.08 4.89 -4.12
N ALA A 71 7.55 4.52 -2.93
CA ALA A 71 7.41 5.33 -1.72
C ALA A 71 8.07 6.71 -1.86
N ARG A 72 9.27 6.78 -2.46
CA ARG A 72 9.91 8.06 -2.77
C ARG A 72 9.09 8.90 -3.75
N GLY A 73 8.49 8.27 -4.77
CA GLY A 73 7.59 8.94 -5.73
C GLY A 73 6.37 9.56 -5.03
N VAL A 74 5.73 8.80 -4.14
CA VAL A 74 4.59 9.27 -3.35
C VAL A 74 4.99 10.47 -2.47
N ARG A 75 6.15 10.40 -1.79
CA ARG A 75 6.65 11.54 -1.00
C ARG A 75 6.94 12.77 -1.84
N LYS A 76 7.53 12.59 -3.03
CA LYS A 76 7.76 13.68 -4.00
C LYS A 76 6.45 14.36 -4.40
N SER A 77 5.38 13.59 -4.56
CA SER A 77 4.03 14.08 -4.87
C SER A 77 3.29 14.60 -3.63
N LYS A 78 3.99 14.80 -2.50
CA LYS A 78 3.45 15.27 -1.22
C LYS A 78 2.40 14.36 -0.58
N GLY A 79 2.34 13.08 -0.99
CA GLY A 79 1.58 12.02 -0.34
C GLY A 79 2.32 11.40 0.84
N MET A 80 1.63 10.54 1.58
CA MET A 80 2.20 9.73 2.66
C MET A 80 2.16 8.26 2.25
N PRO A 81 3.30 7.63 1.93
CA PRO A 81 3.36 6.22 1.57
C PRO A 81 3.31 5.33 2.80
N LEU A 82 2.59 4.23 2.70
CA LEU A 82 2.48 3.19 3.71
C LEU A 82 2.70 1.84 3.04
N THR A 83 3.89 1.28 3.21
CA THR A 83 4.27 0.01 2.59
C THR A 83 3.84 -1.16 3.45
N PHE A 84 3.26 -2.17 2.84
CA PHE A 84 2.88 -3.44 3.47
C PHE A 84 3.19 -4.62 2.56
N GLY A 85 3.42 -5.78 3.17
CA GLY A 85 3.72 -7.02 2.45
C GLY A 85 2.49 -7.86 2.17
N THR A 86 2.54 -8.61 1.09
CA THR A 86 1.66 -9.75 0.83
C THR A 86 2.48 -11.03 0.83
N ILE A 87 1.81 -12.19 0.70
CA ILE A 87 2.52 -13.45 0.44
C ILE A 87 3.12 -13.43 -0.97
N THR A 88 4.09 -14.31 -1.19
CA THR A 88 4.59 -14.66 -2.52
C THR A 88 4.91 -16.14 -2.59
N VAL A 89 4.71 -16.73 -3.75
CA VAL A 89 5.08 -18.12 -4.06
C VAL A 89 5.73 -18.19 -5.44
N SER A 90 6.44 -19.26 -5.73
CA SER A 90 7.06 -19.49 -7.03
C SER A 90 6.53 -20.77 -7.65
N ASP A 91 5.86 -20.66 -8.77
CA ASP A 91 5.47 -21.80 -9.61
C ASP A 91 6.70 -22.51 -10.20
N GLY A 92 7.75 -21.78 -10.55
CA GLY A 92 9.00 -22.34 -11.04
C GLY A 92 9.70 -23.26 -10.02
N ILE A 93 9.55 -23.00 -8.72
CA ILE A 93 10.09 -23.86 -7.65
C ILE A 93 9.18 -25.06 -7.41
N SER A 94 7.87 -24.88 -7.46
CA SER A 94 6.87 -25.92 -7.16
C SER A 94 6.48 -26.76 -8.37
N MET A 95 6.96 -26.43 -9.55
CA MET A 95 6.61 -27.14 -10.80
C MET A 95 6.87 -28.65 -10.70
N GLY A 96 5.89 -29.44 -11.12
CA GLY A 96 5.95 -30.90 -11.06
C GLY A 96 5.68 -31.49 -9.67
N THR A 97 5.37 -30.69 -8.68
CA THR A 97 4.99 -31.13 -7.32
C THR A 97 3.54 -30.84 -6.99
N GLU A 98 3.03 -31.44 -5.91
CA GLU A 98 1.70 -31.07 -5.37
C GLU A 98 1.61 -29.58 -4.97
N GLY A 99 2.74 -28.95 -4.63
CA GLY A 99 2.81 -27.52 -4.31
C GLY A 99 2.37 -26.60 -5.44
N MET A 100 2.41 -27.06 -6.69
CA MET A 100 1.97 -26.29 -7.84
C MET A 100 0.48 -25.88 -7.76
N LYS A 101 -0.34 -26.63 -7.04
CA LYS A 101 -1.76 -26.33 -6.82
C LYS A 101 -1.98 -24.98 -6.13
N TYR A 102 -1.01 -24.52 -5.35
CA TYR A 102 -1.09 -23.26 -4.63
C TYR A 102 -0.74 -22.04 -5.49
N SER A 103 -0.13 -22.22 -6.66
CA SER A 103 0.31 -21.12 -7.52
C SER A 103 -0.85 -20.20 -7.93
N LEU A 104 -1.94 -20.77 -8.46
CA LEU A 104 -3.09 -19.96 -8.87
C LEU A 104 -3.89 -19.45 -7.67
N VAL A 105 -4.05 -20.27 -6.64
CA VAL A 105 -4.75 -19.88 -5.39
C VAL A 105 -4.06 -18.71 -4.71
N SER A 106 -2.76 -18.59 -4.78
CA SER A 106 -2.02 -17.48 -4.17
C SER A 106 -2.44 -16.10 -4.71
N ARG A 107 -2.92 -16.03 -5.95
CA ARG A 107 -3.39 -14.77 -6.55
C ARG A 107 -4.59 -14.21 -5.82
N GLU A 108 -5.55 -15.06 -5.48
CA GLU A 108 -6.73 -14.67 -4.69
C GLU A 108 -6.31 -14.20 -3.30
N VAL A 109 -5.46 -14.97 -2.62
CA VAL A 109 -4.98 -14.61 -1.28
C VAL A 109 -4.22 -13.28 -1.29
N ILE A 110 -3.41 -13.01 -2.32
CA ILE A 110 -2.72 -11.73 -2.49
C ILE A 110 -3.75 -10.59 -2.68
N ALA A 111 -4.70 -10.78 -3.59
CA ALA A 111 -5.74 -9.79 -3.87
C ALA A 111 -6.57 -9.47 -2.62
N ASP A 112 -7.05 -10.49 -1.92
CA ASP A 112 -7.82 -10.36 -0.69
C ASP A 112 -7.02 -9.66 0.42
N SER A 113 -5.72 -9.98 0.54
CA SER A 113 -4.86 -9.32 1.53
C SER A 113 -4.69 -7.83 1.24
N ILE A 114 -4.55 -7.46 -0.04
CA ILE A 114 -4.45 -6.06 -0.47
C ILE A 114 -5.76 -5.33 -0.19
N GLU A 115 -6.89 -5.88 -0.60
CA GLU A 115 -8.22 -5.31 -0.35
C GLU A 115 -8.46 -5.11 1.14
N THR A 116 -8.14 -6.12 1.95
CA THR A 116 -8.29 -6.08 3.41
C THR A 116 -7.49 -4.92 4.02
N VAL A 117 -6.23 -4.77 3.65
CA VAL A 117 -5.38 -3.70 4.20
C VAL A 117 -5.86 -2.33 3.73
N VAL A 118 -6.11 -2.16 2.44
CA VAL A 118 -6.55 -0.89 1.86
C VAL A 118 -7.89 -0.44 2.46
N GLY A 119 -8.85 -1.36 2.56
CA GLY A 119 -10.16 -1.09 3.14
C GLY A 119 -10.09 -0.78 4.64
N CYS A 120 -9.39 -1.61 5.41
CA CYS A 120 -9.25 -1.43 6.86
C CYS A 120 -8.54 -0.12 7.22
N GLN A 121 -7.46 0.20 6.52
CA GLN A 121 -6.66 1.40 6.79
C GLN A 121 -7.18 2.65 6.09
N SER A 122 -8.21 2.52 5.25
CA SER A 122 -8.84 3.63 4.52
C SER A 122 -7.82 4.43 3.70
N TYR A 123 -7.00 3.77 2.90
CA TYR A 123 -6.06 4.44 2.02
C TYR A 123 -6.75 5.17 0.87
N ASP A 124 -6.20 6.31 0.47
CA ASP A 124 -6.72 7.14 -0.62
C ASP A 124 -6.29 6.64 -2.01
N GLY A 125 -5.27 5.80 -2.06
CA GLY A 125 -4.76 5.20 -3.28
C GLY A 125 -3.88 4.00 -3.00
N LEU A 126 -3.59 3.22 -4.03
CA LEU A 126 -2.80 1.99 -3.95
C LEU A 126 -1.79 1.94 -5.10
N ILE A 127 -0.57 1.52 -4.79
CA ILE A 127 0.44 1.08 -5.75
C ILE A 127 0.76 -0.37 -5.45
N ALA A 128 0.48 -1.27 -6.38
CA ALA A 128 0.86 -2.67 -6.27
C ALA A 128 2.22 -2.89 -6.95
N VAL A 129 3.18 -3.38 -6.18
CA VAL A 129 4.54 -3.68 -6.63
C VAL A 129 4.74 -5.18 -6.58
N SER A 130 4.74 -5.80 -7.76
CA SER A 130 4.83 -7.24 -7.92
C SER A 130 5.69 -7.59 -9.11
N TYR A 131 6.20 -8.83 -9.15
CA TYR A 131 6.85 -9.38 -10.32
C TYR A 131 5.79 -9.84 -11.33
N THR A 132 5.85 -9.28 -12.52
CA THR A 132 4.99 -9.68 -13.63
C THR A 132 5.84 -10.43 -14.67
N HIS A 133 5.60 -11.71 -14.83
CA HIS A 133 6.37 -12.56 -15.75
C HIS A 133 6.07 -12.29 -17.23
N LEU A 134 4.98 -11.66 -17.57
CA LEU A 134 4.54 -11.34 -18.93
C LEU A 134 4.13 -9.87 -19.04
N THR A 135 5.06 -9.08 -19.58
CA THR A 135 4.83 -7.89 -20.38
C THR A 135 3.71 -6.92 -19.99
N LEU A 136 3.65 -6.40 -18.79
CA LEU A 136 3.09 -5.05 -18.54
C LEU A 136 3.46 -4.64 -17.13
N PRO A 137 4.03 -3.45 -16.90
CA PRO A 137 4.11 -2.90 -15.57
C PRO A 137 2.68 -2.59 -15.12
N THR A 138 2.12 -3.45 -14.29
CA THR A 138 0.80 -3.21 -13.73
C THR A 138 0.93 -2.23 -12.59
N ILE A 139 0.98 -0.94 -12.92
CA ILE A 139 0.70 0.11 -11.95
C ILE A 139 -0.81 0.31 -12.04
N LEU A 140 -1.55 -0.26 -11.10
CA LEU A 140 -2.94 0.06 -10.91
C LEU A 140 -3.02 1.25 -9.96
N ILE A 141 -3.30 2.44 -10.50
CA ILE A 141 -3.67 3.62 -9.72
C ILE A 141 -5.20 3.63 -9.67
N VAL A 142 -5.75 3.41 -8.48
CA VAL A 142 -7.19 3.55 -8.20
C VAL A 142 -7.42 4.87 -7.50
#